data_1d0ebea2af2e92ef09cc403c80783ab5
#
_entry.id   1d0ebea2af2e92ef09cc403c80783ab5
#
_cell.length_a   1.000
_cell.length_b   1.000
_cell.length_c   1.000
_cell.angle_alpha   90.00
_cell.angle_beta   90.00
_cell.angle_gamma   90.00
#
_symmetry.space_group_name_H-M   'P 1'
#
loop_
_entity.id
_entity.type
_entity.pdbx_description
1 polymer ?
#
loop_
_entity_poly.entity_id
_entity_poly.type
_entity_poly.pdbx_seq_one_letter_code
_entity_poly.pdbx_strand_id
1 'polypeptide(L)'
;MRSSTLDELDASLSSVSDEAFSIREGMKTAEQRMKELQKLIENGENYLQYKPIHAELKKLKNGWTNKRDKYEEAHRAELTLWNAASRYLHANLTDTKTLPISEWKQEYADLKAQRDTDYTKLKAARAEVAELQKIRKCVDIALKAEQPEQTQNRTKRQEQER
;
A
#
# COMPACT_ATOMS: atom_id res chain seq x y z
N MET A 1 -40.85 7.46 11.74
CA MET A 1 -39.96 8.55 11.27
C MET A 1 -38.58 8.60 11.96
N ARG A 2 -38.49 8.35 13.27
CA ARG A 2 -37.22 8.43 14.02
C ARG A 2 -36.26 7.29 13.75
N SER A 3 -36.71 6.07 13.42
CA SER A 3 -35.92 4.91 13.03
C SER A 3 -35.19 5.14 11.70
N SER A 4 -35.83 5.83 10.74
CA SER A 4 -35.28 6.12 9.41
C SER A 4 -34.00 6.95 9.46
N THR A 5 -33.90 7.95 10.34
CA THR A 5 -32.72 8.83 10.43
C THR A 5 -31.48 8.10 10.96
N LEU A 6 -31.65 7.22 11.96
CA LEU A 6 -30.54 6.38 12.45
C LEU A 6 -30.11 5.36 11.39
N ASP A 7 -31.06 4.74 10.71
CA ASP A 7 -30.77 3.79 9.64
C ASP A 7 -30.02 4.47 8.48
N GLU A 8 -30.37 5.68 8.11
CA GLU A 8 -29.67 6.49 7.12
C GLU A 8 -28.25 6.87 7.55
N LEU A 9 -28.07 7.26 8.83
CA LEU A 9 -26.76 7.53 9.39
C LEU A 9 -25.87 6.28 9.43
N ASP A 10 -26.41 5.15 9.83
CA ASP A 10 -25.69 3.87 9.87
C ASP A 10 -25.33 3.41 8.45
N ALA A 11 -26.21 3.59 7.47
CA ALA A 11 -25.92 3.30 6.07
C ALA A 11 -24.81 4.20 5.52
N SER A 12 -24.85 5.50 5.81
CA SER A 12 -23.81 6.44 5.39
C SER A 12 -22.48 6.13 6.06
N LEU A 13 -22.47 5.83 7.35
CA LEU A 13 -21.28 5.45 8.10
C LEU A 13 -20.65 4.15 7.55
N SER A 14 -21.47 3.16 7.25
CA SER A 14 -21.03 1.90 6.63
C SER A 14 -20.42 2.14 5.26
N SER A 15 -21.08 2.94 4.41
CA SER A 15 -20.61 3.27 3.06
C SER A 15 -19.26 3.98 3.08
N VAL A 16 -19.08 5.00 3.91
CA VAL A 16 -17.82 5.75 4.02
C VAL A 16 -16.70 4.89 4.64
N SER A 17 -17.05 4.05 5.62
CA SER A 17 -16.10 3.10 6.23
C SER A 17 -15.62 2.06 5.23
N ASP A 18 -16.51 1.53 4.38
CA ASP A 18 -16.17 0.57 3.33
C ASP A 18 -15.29 1.23 2.26
N GLU A 19 -15.58 2.48 1.90
CA GLU A 19 -14.74 3.26 0.98
C GLU A 19 -13.34 3.47 1.57
N ALA A 20 -13.23 3.88 2.82
CA ALA A 20 -11.94 4.05 3.51
C ALA A 20 -11.15 2.73 3.56
N PHE A 21 -11.81 1.61 3.82
CA PHE A 21 -11.21 0.29 3.80
C PHE A 21 -10.69 -0.07 2.41
N SER A 22 -11.50 0.13 1.37
CA SER A 22 -11.13 -0.14 -0.02
C SER A 22 -9.92 0.67 -0.47
N ILE A 23 -9.88 1.97 -0.15
CA ILE A 23 -8.75 2.85 -0.44
C ILE A 23 -7.48 2.33 0.26
N ARG A 24 -7.58 1.96 1.53
CA ARG A 24 -6.45 1.44 2.31
C ARG A 24 -5.89 0.14 1.73
N GLU A 25 -6.76 -0.78 1.31
CA GLU A 25 -6.32 -2.03 0.69
C GLU A 25 -5.68 -1.78 -0.68
N GLY A 26 -6.21 -0.85 -1.48
CA GLY A 26 -5.59 -0.41 -2.72
C GLY A 26 -4.20 0.20 -2.50
N MET A 27 -4.02 1.00 -1.46
CA MET A 27 -2.72 1.57 -1.08
C MET A 27 -1.72 0.49 -0.70
N LYS A 28 -2.11 -0.53 0.07
CA LYS A 28 -1.23 -1.66 0.42
C LYS A 28 -0.75 -2.40 -0.82
N THR A 29 -1.65 -2.67 -1.76
CA THR A 29 -1.31 -3.34 -3.03
C THR A 29 -0.32 -2.50 -3.84
N ALA A 30 -0.56 -1.19 -3.94
CA ALA A 30 0.35 -0.27 -4.61
C ALA A 30 1.72 -0.21 -3.94
N GLU A 31 1.78 -0.14 -2.61
CA GLU A 31 3.04 -0.14 -1.85
C GLU A 31 3.82 -1.44 -2.01
N GLN A 32 3.14 -2.58 -2.05
CA GLN A 32 3.77 -3.87 -2.29
C GLN A 32 4.40 -3.91 -3.70
N ARG A 33 3.65 -3.46 -4.71
CA ARG A 33 4.17 -3.37 -6.08
C ARG A 33 5.34 -2.39 -6.20
N MET A 34 5.27 -1.26 -5.51
CA MET A 34 6.37 -0.28 -5.46
C MET A 34 7.65 -0.88 -4.88
N LYS A 35 7.56 -1.69 -3.83
CA LYS A 35 8.72 -2.40 -3.25
C LYS A 35 9.32 -3.40 -4.25
N GLU A 36 8.49 -4.13 -4.98
CA GLU A 36 8.94 -5.06 -6.03
C GLU A 36 9.65 -4.31 -7.15
N LEU A 37 9.05 -3.22 -7.63
CA LEU A 37 9.66 -2.37 -8.68
C LEU A 37 10.98 -1.77 -8.23
N GLN A 38 11.07 -1.31 -6.99
CA GLN A 38 12.32 -0.76 -6.44
C GLN A 38 13.45 -1.79 -6.50
N LYS A 39 13.18 -3.04 -6.12
CA LYS A 39 14.15 -4.14 -6.21
C LYS A 39 14.50 -4.48 -7.67
N LEU A 40 13.51 -4.49 -8.56
CA LEU A 40 13.74 -4.72 -10.00
C LEU A 40 14.60 -3.63 -10.62
N ILE A 41 14.33 -2.36 -10.29
CA ILE A 41 15.10 -1.22 -10.78
C ILE A 41 16.53 -1.29 -10.27
N GLU A 42 16.73 -1.46 -8.97
CA GLU A 42 18.06 -1.53 -8.36
C GLU A 42 18.89 -2.68 -8.95
N ASN A 43 18.33 -3.87 -9.02
CA ASN A 43 19.02 -5.03 -9.58
C ASN A 43 19.23 -4.90 -11.10
N GLY A 44 18.26 -4.33 -11.81
CA GLY A 44 18.41 -4.05 -13.24
C GLY A 44 19.53 -3.06 -13.55
N GLU A 45 19.61 -1.99 -12.77
CA GLU A 45 20.69 -0.98 -12.90
C GLU A 45 22.05 -1.58 -12.57
N ASN A 46 22.19 -2.33 -11.48
CA ASN A 46 23.41 -3.01 -11.10
C ASN A 46 23.85 -4.03 -12.17
N TYR A 47 22.90 -4.79 -12.70
CA TYR A 47 23.17 -5.75 -13.76
C TYR A 47 23.75 -5.08 -15.00
N LEU A 48 23.14 -4.00 -15.47
CA LEU A 48 23.61 -3.27 -16.65
C LEU A 48 24.92 -2.55 -16.41
N GLN A 49 25.09 -1.95 -15.23
CA GLN A 49 26.30 -1.22 -14.87
C GLN A 49 27.53 -2.12 -14.81
N TYR A 50 27.40 -3.30 -14.23
CA TYR A 50 28.53 -4.20 -14.01
C TYR A 50 28.64 -5.35 -15.03
N LYS A 51 27.73 -5.43 -15.98
CA LYS A 51 27.79 -6.40 -17.07
C LYS A 51 29.08 -6.37 -17.84
N PRO A 52 29.69 -5.21 -18.22
CA PRO A 52 30.98 -5.15 -18.91
C PRO A 52 32.11 -5.79 -18.10
N ILE A 53 32.14 -5.59 -16.79
CA ILE A 53 33.15 -6.16 -15.89
C ILE A 53 33.04 -7.69 -15.88
N HIS A 54 31.83 -8.22 -15.77
CA HIS A 54 31.61 -9.66 -15.84
C HIS A 54 31.97 -10.25 -17.22
N ALA A 55 31.65 -9.55 -18.30
CA ALA A 55 32.02 -9.96 -19.66
C ALA A 55 33.54 -10.00 -19.86
N GLU A 56 34.26 -9.03 -19.30
CA GLU A 56 35.71 -8.98 -19.35
C GLU A 56 36.35 -10.13 -18.56
N LEU A 57 35.82 -10.44 -17.37
CA LEU A 57 36.23 -11.58 -16.56
C LEU A 57 36.10 -12.91 -17.35
N LYS A 58 34.99 -13.07 -18.09
CA LYS A 58 34.77 -14.27 -18.91
C LYS A 58 35.80 -14.45 -20.01
N LYS A 59 36.35 -13.37 -20.57
CA LYS A 59 37.38 -13.41 -21.61
C LYS A 59 38.76 -13.77 -21.07
N LEU A 60 39.01 -13.48 -19.79
CA LEU A 60 40.29 -13.75 -19.16
C LEU A 60 40.44 -15.22 -18.81
N LYS A 61 41.61 -15.76 -19.08
CA LYS A 61 42.03 -17.13 -18.69
C LYS A 61 43.18 -17.04 -17.70
N ASN A 62 43.16 -17.91 -16.71
CA ASN A 62 44.31 -18.11 -15.87
C ASN A 62 45.42 -18.79 -16.70
N GLY A 63 46.54 -18.09 -16.80
CA GLY A 63 47.77 -18.60 -17.32
C GLY A 63 48.87 -18.36 -16.30
N TRP A 64 50.12 -18.26 -16.73
CA TRP A 64 51.28 -18.05 -15.89
C TRP A 64 51.18 -16.78 -15.02
N THR A 65 50.43 -15.74 -15.44
CA THR A 65 50.32 -14.45 -14.74
C THR A 65 49.07 -14.31 -13.83
N ASN A 66 48.23 -15.34 -13.74
CA ASN A 66 46.98 -15.34 -12.96
C ASN A 66 46.11 -14.07 -13.19
N LYS A 67 46.05 -13.62 -14.43
CA LYS A 67 45.36 -12.39 -14.82
C LYS A 67 43.87 -12.38 -14.42
N ARG A 68 43.20 -13.53 -14.55
CA ARG A 68 41.83 -13.69 -14.20
C ARG A 68 41.62 -13.49 -12.70
N ASP A 69 42.40 -14.15 -11.87
CA ASP A 69 42.29 -14.07 -10.42
C ASP A 69 42.57 -12.65 -9.92
N LYS A 70 43.58 -11.98 -10.49
CA LYS A 70 43.89 -10.58 -10.19
C LYS A 70 42.75 -9.62 -10.56
N TYR A 71 42.15 -9.83 -11.72
CA TYR A 71 41.02 -9.04 -12.18
C TYR A 71 39.78 -9.26 -11.28
N GLU A 72 39.48 -10.52 -10.97
CA GLU A 72 38.39 -10.90 -10.07
C GLU A 72 38.55 -10.28 -8.70
N GLU A 73 39.75 -10.29 -8.12
CA GLU A 73 40.03 -9.66 -6.83
C GLU A 73 39.90 -8.14 -6.88
N ALA A 74 40.42 -7.51 -7.93
CA ALA A 74 40.33 -6.06 -8.14
C ALA A 74 38.86 -5.56 -8.30
N HIS A 75 37.98 -6.41 -8.85
CA HIS A 75 36.57 -6.08 -9.11
C HIS A 75 35.61 -6.92 -8.27
N ARG A 76 36.05 -7.40 -7.12
CA ARG A 76 35.23 -8.28 -6.26
C ARG A 76 33.88 -7.67 -5.89
N ALA A 77 33.86 -6.39 -5.53
CA ALA A 77 32.64 -5.70 -5.13
C ALA A 77 31.64 -5.60 -6.29
N GLU A 78 32.10 -5.17 -7.47
CA GLU A 78 31.25 -5.04 -8.65
C GLU A 78 30.74 -6.39 -9.14
N LEU A 79 31.59 -7.42 -9.13
CA LEU A 79 31.21 -8.78 -9.51
C LEU A 79 30.20 -9.39 -8.52
N THR A 80 30.35 -9.11 -7.23
CA THR A 80 29.38 -9.54 -6.21
C THR A 80 28.01 -8.90 -6.45
N LEU A 81 27.96 -7.61 -6.73
CA LEU A 81 26.73 -6.89 -7.06
C LEU A 81 26.11 -7.42 -8.36
N TRP A 82 26.91 -7.64 -9.39
CA TRP A 82 26.42 -8.22 -10.64
C TRP A 82 25.84 -9.62 -10.44
N ASN A 83 26.52 -10.49 -9.71
CA ASN A 83 26.06 -11.85 -9.42
C ASN A 83 24.73 -11.85 -8.65
N ALA A 84 24.61 -11.00 -7.64
CA ALA A 84 23.38 -10.86 -6.87
C ALA A 84 22.23 -10.33 -7.74
N ALA A 85 22.49 -9.30 -8.55
CA ALA A 85 21.53 -8.77 -9.50
C ALA A 85 21.09 -9.79 -10.54
N SER A 86 22.04 -10.52 -11.12
CA SER A 86 21.76 -11.58 -12.10
C SER A 86 20.87 -12.67 -11.53
N ARG A 87 21.15 -13.15 -10.32
CA ARG A 87 20.33 -14.15 -9.65
C ARG A 87 18.91 -13.65 -9.40
N TYR A 88 18.79 -12.42 -8.90
CA TYR A 88 17.49 -11.81 -8.63
C TYR A 88 16.65 -11.67 -9.90
N LEU A 89 17.24 -11.16 -10.98
CA LEU A 89 16.56 -10.97 -12.25
C LEU A 89 16.12 -12.30 -12.88
N HIS A 90 16.99 -13.31 -12.87
CA HIS A 90 16.66 -14.64 -13.40
C HIS A 90 15.57 -15.35 -12.57
N ALA A 91 15.51 -15.10 -11.27
CA ALA A 91 14.48 -15.67 -10.41
C ALA A 91 13.09 -14.98 -10.58
N ASN A 92 13.06 -13.72 -10.98
CA ASN A 92 11.85 -12.90 -11.03
C ASN A 92 11.37 -12.57 -12.45
N LEU A 93 12.21 -12.74 -13.48
CA LEU A 93 11.90 -12.42 -14.87
C LEU A 93 12.04 -13.66 -15.76
N THR A 94 11.16 -13.78 -16.72
CA THR A 94 11.24 -14.81 -17.77
C THR A 94 12.26 -14.46 -18.86
N ASP A 95 12.43 -13.17 -19.15
CA ASP A 95 13.42 -12.66 -20.10
C ASP A 95 14.31 -11.62 -19.44
N THR A 96 15.61 -11.89 -19.45
CA THR A 96 16.66 -11.00 -18.91
C THR A 96 17.49 -10.32 -20.00
N LYS A 97 17.17 -10.57 -21.28
CA LYS A 97 17.92 -9.97 -22.41
C LYS A 97 17.62 -8.49 -22.55
N THR A 98 16.36 -8.12 -22.32
CA THR A 98 15.90 -6.74 -22.38
C THR A 98 15.27 -6.37 -21.05
N LEU A 99 15.88 -5.43 -20.33
CA LEU A 99 15.36 -4.96 -19.03
C LEU A 99 14.59 -3.66 -19.24
N PRO A 100 13.27 -3.63 -19.00
CA PRO A 100 12.45 -2.44 -19.21
C PRO A 100 12.55 -1.48 -18.01
N ILE A 101 13.75 -1.03 -17.66
CA ILE A 101 14.01 -0.20 -16.47
C ILE A 101 13.23 1.12 -16.51
N SER A 102 13.16 1.77 -17.67
CA SER A 102 12.40 3.01 -17.82
C SER A 102 10.91 2.82 -17.59
N GLU A 103 10.35 1.69 -18.03
CA GLU A 103 8.95 1.33 -17.78
C GLU A 103 8.70 1.06 -16.31
N TRP A 104 9.61 0.37 -15.63
CA TRP A 104 9.53 0.15 -14.18
C TRP A 104 9.59 1.45 -13.39
N LYS A 105 10.46 2.38 -13.79
CA LYS A 105 10.56 3.70 -13.17
C LYS A 105 9.28 4.51 -13.37
N GLN A 106 8.68 4.44 -14.56
CA GLN A 106 7.42 5.10 -14.86
C GLN A 106 6.28 4.50 -14.04
N GLU A 107 6.16 3.17 -14.00
CA GLU A 107 5.16 2.48 -13.18
C GLU A 107 5.30 2.85 -11.70
N TYR A 108 6.53 2.89 -11.18
CA TYR A 108 6.80 3.32 -9.81
C TYR A 108 6.33 4.75 -9.55
N ALA A 109 6.62 5.68 -10.44
CA ALA A 109 6.19 7.08 -10.34
C ALA A 109 4.66 7.21 -10.37
N ASP A 110 3.99 6.46 -11.24
CA ASP A 110 2.53 6.46 -11.37
C ASP A 110 1.88 5.88 -10.10
N LEU A 111 2.39 4.78 -9.56
CA LEU A 111 1.91 4.19 -8.31
C LEU A 111 2.14 5.10 -7.11
N LYS A 112 3.27 5.80 -7.08
CA LYS A 112 3.55 6.79 -6.04
C LYS A 112 2.55 7.95 -6.07
N ALA A 113 2.28 8.49 -7.24
CA ALA A 113 1.29 9.56 -7.43
C ALA A 113 -0.13 9.08 -7.03
N GLN A 114 -0.50 7.88 -7.42
CA GLN A 114 -1.78 7.26 -7.05
C GLN A 114 -1.89 7.07 -5.54
N ARG A 115 -0.85 6.55 -4.90
CA ARG A 115 -0.80 6.38 -3.44
C ARG A 115 -0.97 7.71 -2.71
N ASP A 116 -0.30 8.77 -3.17
CA ASP A 116 -0.38 10.09 -2.55
C ASP A 116 -1.80 10.68 -2.68
N THR A 117 -2.44 10.48 -3.83
CA THR A 117 -3.86 10.84 -4.06
C THR A 117 -4.78 10.03 -3.15
N ASP A 118 -4.57 8.73 -3.06
CA ASP A 118 -5.36 7.83 -2.21
C ASP A 118 -5.18 8.14 -0.72
N TYR A 119 -3.99 8.52 -0.30
CA TYR A 119 -3.74 8.98 1.07
C TYR A 119 -4.58 10.21 1.42
N THR A 120 -4.68 11.18 0.52
CA THR A 120 -5.54 12.36 0.70
C THR A 120 -7.02 11.99 0.79
N LYS A 121 -7.49 11.08 -0.09
CA LYS A 121 -8.86 10.55 -0.04
C LYS A 121 -9.13 9.79 1.26
N LEU A 122 -8.19 8.96 1.70
CA LEU A 122 -8.31 8.20 2.94
C LEU A 122 -8.41 9.13 4.16
N LYS A 123 -7.61 10.19 4.19
CA LYS A 123 -7.65 11.20 5.25
C LYS A 123 -9.02 11.90 5.30
N ALA A 124 -9.57 12.26 4.14
CA ALA A 124 -10.90 12.86 4.04
C ALA A 124 -11.99 11.87 4.48
N ALA A 125 -11.95 10.62 4.04
CA ALA A 125 -12.90 9.58 4.43
C ALA A 125 -12.88 9.30 5.95
N ARG A 126 -11.70 9.25 6.55
CA ARG A 126 -11.55 9.08 8.00
C ARG A 126 -12.12 10.25 8.79
N ALA A 127 -11.95 11.49 8.31
CA ALA A 127 -12.55 12.66 8.91
C ALA A 127 -14.09 12.62 8.83
N GLU A 128 -14.63 12.19 7.70
CA GLU A 128 -16.07 12.01 7.51
C GLU A 128 -16.63 10.92 8.42
N VAL A 129 -15.97 9.78 8.56
CA VAL A 129 -16.34 8.72 9.52
C VAL A 129 -16.40 9.29 10.94
N ALA A 130 -15.38 10.05 11.35
CA ALA A 130 -15.34 10.64 12.68
C ALA A 130 -16.50 11.62 12.92
N GLU A 131 -16.87 12.44 11.94
CA GLU A 131 -18.03 13.33 12.01
C GLU A 131 -19.35 12.57 12.09
N LEU A 132 -19.56 11.58 11.24
CA LEU A 132 -20.76 10.73 11.27
C LEU A 132 -20.90 9.97 12.59
N GLN A 133 -19.81 9.49 13.16
CA GLN A 133 -19.82 8.85 14.48
C GLN A 133 -20.23 9.82 15.59
N LYS A 134 -19.78 11.07 15.57
CA LYS A 134 -20.20 12.10 16.51
C LYS A 134 -21.69 12.39 16.38
N ILE A 135 -22.18 12.59 15.16
CA ILE A 135 -23.59 12.84 14.89
C ILE A 135 -24.45 11.67 15.38
N ARG A 136 -24.05 10.44 15.05
CA ARG A 136 -24.74 9.23 15.50
C ARG A 136 -24.83 9.16 17.02
N LYS A 137 -23.73 9.45 17.71
CA LYS A 137 -23.69 9.47 19.17
C LYS A 137 -24.62 10.52 19.76
N CYS A 138 -24.67 11.72 19.19
CA CYS A 138 -25.58 12.79 19.62
C CYS A 138 -27.06 12.40 19.44
N VAL A 139 -27.38 11.78 18.30
CA VAL A 139 -28.73 11.29 18.01
C VAL A 139 -29.13 10.17 18.98
N ASP A 140 -28.26 9.25 19.25
CA ASP A 140 -28.47 8.12 20.18
C ASP A 140 -28.75 8.63 21.62
N ILE A 141 -27.99 9.62 22.08
CA ILE A 141 -28.16 10.25 23.37
C ILE A 141 -29.51 10.96 23.43
N ALA A 142 -29.90 11.73 22.40
CA ALA A 142 -31.16 12.44 22.33
C ALA A 142 -32.37 11.48 22.36
N LEU A 143 -32.28 10.36 21.63
CA LEU A 143 -33.32 9.32 21.62
C LEU A 143 -33.47 8.62 22.98
N LYS A 144 -32.37 8.35 23.67
CA LYS A 144 -32.41 7.77 25.02
C LYS A 144 -33.00 8.73 26.06
N ALA A 145 -32.73 10.02 25.94
CA ALA A 145 -33.28 11.02 26.82
C ALA A 145 -34.81 11.17 26.68
N GLU A 146 -35.42 10.89 25.53
CA GLU A 146 -36.87 10.91 25.30
C GLU A 146 -37.59 9.68 25.84
N GLN A 147 -36.93 8.54 25.99
CA GLN A 147 -37.56 7.27 26.46
C GLN A 147 -38.06 7.31 27.90
N PRO A 148 -37.38 7.91 28.89
CA PRO A 148 -37.90 7.98 30.27
C PRO A 148 -39.16 8.80 30.42
N GLU A 149 -39.34 9.85 29.62
CA GLU A 149 -40.55 10.67 29.68
C GLU A 149 -41.80 9.92 29.20
N GLN A 150 -41.67 9.06 28.21
CA GLN A 150 -42.74 8.22 27.71
C GLN A 150 -43.13 7.14 28.71
N THR A 151 -42.21 6.61 29.47
CA THR A 151 -42.45 5.59 30.49
C THR A 151 -43.12 6.21 31.70
N GLN A 152 -42.70 7.40 32.13
CA GLN A 152 -43.34 8.14 33.24
C GLN A 152 -44.79 8.58 32.90
N ASN A 153 -45.04 9.00 31.67
CA ASN A 153 -46.39 9.36 31.23
C ASN A 153 -47.33 8.15 31.12
N ARG A 154 -46.81 6.97 30.77
CA ARG A 154 -47.62 5.73 30.78
C ARG A 154 -47.99 5.29 32.18
N THR A 155 -47.07 5.36 33.13
CA THR A 155 -47.32 4.99 34.54
C THR A 155 -48.32 5.95 35.18
N LYS A 156 -48.21 7.26 34.97
CA LYS A 156 -49.14 8.26 35.46
C LYS A 156 -50.57 8.08 34.90
N ARG A 157 -50.71 7.65 33.66
CA ARG A 157 -51.99 7.39 33.01
C ARG A 157 -52.68 6.15 33.56
N GLN A 158 -51.93 5.13 33.89
CA GLN A 158 -52.42 3.88 34.51
C GLN A 158 -52.82 4.05 35.97
N GLU A 159 -52.20 4.98 36.71
CA GLU A 159 -52.58 5.33 38.08
C GLU A 159 -53.81 6.21 38.17
N GLN A 160 -54.15 6.97 37.11
CA GLN A 160 -55.38 7.79 37.03
C GLN A 160 -56.63 7.02 36.60
N GLU A 161 -56.45 5.81 36.01
CA GLU A 161 -57.56 4.95 35.57
C GLU A 161 -57.93 3.87 36.60
N ARG A 162 -57.31 3.89 37.80
CA ARG A 162 -57.65 3.01 38.94
C ARG A 162 -58.37 3.81 40.05
#